data_d9320b88a8dde1a9c4824ceeaf9873fb
#
_entry.id   d9320b88a8dde1a9c4824ceeaf9873fb
#
_cell.length_a   1.000
_cell.length_b   1.000
_cell.length_c   1.000
_cell.angle_alpha   90.00
_cell.angle_beta   90.00
_cell.angle_gamma   90.00
#
_symmetry.space_group_name_H-M   'P 1'
#
loop_
_entity.id
_entity.type
_entity.pdbx_description
1 polymer ?
#
loop_
_entity_poly.entity_id
_entity_poly.type
_entity_poly.pdbx_seq_one_letter_code
_entity_poly.pdbx_strand_id
1 'polypeptide(L)'
;DLLWPFLDSLFQEFDGVKHVWCTVSEPGNEHFMEYCVAHGIKIIFQYRESAFYPAISWQLANQVQVWQLGEDKEHKSKVDSFEYQELEEPPIKRRTAWYKKYIPYYHSLLPFDSYISKYEDLYGLENYDERLSKFNKLIDYLDIEVDYNNIENFLGTDRRVFGKKAYDKISNFQEMFDKYGEEKIIL
;
A
#
# COMPACT_ATOMS: atom_id res chain seq x y z
N ASP A 1 29.16 -5.66 4.87
CA ASP A 1 27.74 -5.37 4.65
C ASP A 1 27.25 -4.51 5.82
N LEU A 2 26.76 -3.29 5.54
CA LEU A 2 26.33 -2.33 6.57
C LEU A 2 24.82 -2.42 6.85
N LEU A 3 24.10 -3.23 6.09
CA LEU A 3 22.64 -3.31 6.20
C LEU A 3 22.19 -3.98 7.51
N TRP A 4 22.77 -5.09 7.87
CA TRP A 4 22.37 -5.83 9.07
C TRP A 4 22.60 -5.04 10.36
N PRO A 5 23.76 -4.41 10.61
CA PRO A 5 23.94 -3.53 11.78
C PRO A 5 22.98 -2.33 11.81
N PHE A 6 22.60 -1.80 10.63
CA PHE A 6 21.57 -0.76 10.54
C PHE A 6 20.20 -1.30 10.95
N LEU A 7 19.81 -2.48 10.47
CA LEU A 7 18.54 -3.12 10.82
C LEU A 7 18.50 -3.49 12.31
N ASP A 8 19.61 -3.98 12.90
CA ASP A 8 19.70 -4.23 14.33
C ASP A 8 19.38 -2.96 15.14
N SER A 9 19.98 -1.83 14.77
CA SER A 9 19.69 -0.54 15.42
C SER A 9 18.22 -0.13 15.25
N LEU A 10 17.66 -0.32 14.06
CA LEU A 10 16.31 0.06 13.73
C LEU A 10 15.28 -0.75 14.56
N PHE A 11 15.45 -2.06 14.67
CA PHE A 11 14.57 -2.93 15.44
C PHE A 11 14.83 -2.91 16.95
N GLN A 12 15.92 -2.29 17.42
CA GLN A 12 16.10 -1.94 18.82
C GLN A 12 15.30 -0.68 19.20
N GLU A 13 15.07 0.21 18.25
CA GLU A 13 14.36 1.48 18.49
C GLU A 13 12.85 1.38 18.21
N PHE A 14 12.43 0.53 17.27
CA PHE A 14 11.05 0.44 16.79
C PHE A 14 10.52 -0.99 16.84
N ASP A 15 9.26 -1.15 17.28
CA ASP A 15 8.55 -2.43 17.32
C ASP A 15 8.19 -2.94 15.92
N GLY A 16 8.28 -2.11 14.90
CA GLY A 16 8.00 -2.48 13.52
C GLY A 16 8.45 -1.43 12.50
N VAL A 17 8.68 -1.88 11.29
CA VAL A 17 9.17 -1.05 10.18
C VAL A 17 8.30 -1.25 8.95
N LYS A 18 7.91 -0.15 8.31
CA LYS A 18 7.29 -0.20 6.99
C LYS A 18 8.36 -0.15 5.90
N HIS A 19 8.50 -1.27 5.18
CA HIS A 19 9.34 -1.34 4.00
C HIS A 19 8.52 -1.20 2.71
N VAL A 20 9.02 -0.42 1.75
CA VAL A 20 8.38 -0.21 0.45
C VAL A 20 9.31 -0.75 -0.65
N TRP A 21 8.92 -1.87 -1.24
CA TRP A 21 9.74 -2.65 -2.18
C TRP A 21 10.34 -1.86 -3.36
N CYS A 22 9.63 -0.85 -3.85
CA CYS A 22 10.11 -0.05 -4.99
C CYS A 22 11.16 1.01 -4.63
N THR A 23 11.50 1.17 -3.36
CA THR A 23 12.47 2.17 -2.89
C THR A 23 13.87 1.62 -2.68
N VAL A 24 14.01 0.30 -2.71
CA VAL A 24 15.28 -0.41 -2.53
C VAL A 24 15.55 -1.30 -3.75
N SER A 25 16.81 -1.57 -4.05
CA SER A 25 17.21 -2.50 -5.13
C SER A 25 16.77 -3.95 -4.82
N GLU A 26 16.64 -4.78 -5.85
CA GLU A 26 16.31 -6.20 -5.68
C GLU A 26 17.23 -6.91 -4.67
N PRO A 27 18.57 -6.82 -4.77
CA PRO A 27 19.45 -7.43 -3.76
C PRO A 27 19.24 -6.88 -2.34
N GLY A 28 18.90 -5.60 -2.21
CA GLY A 28 18.60 -5.01 -0.90
C GLY A 28 17.30 -5.56 -0.30
N ASN A 29 16.29 -5.80 -1.13
CA ASN A 29 15.05 -6.44 -0.70
C ASN A 29 15.27 -7.89 -0.24
N GLU A 30 16.07 -8.67 -0.99
CA GLU A 30 16.42 -10.04 -0.64
C GLU A 30 17.17 -10.09 0.70
N HIS A 31 18.20 -9.27 0.89
CA HIS A 31 18.95 -9.18 2.15
C HIS A 31 18.07 -8.73 3.33
N PHE A 32 17.11 -7.84 3.10
CA PHE A 32 16.15 -7.45 4.13
C PHE A 32 15.27 -8.63 4.55
N MET A 33 14.79 -9.42 3.59
CA MET A 33 14.01 -10.63 3.87
C MET A 33 14.83 -11.68 4.61
N GLU A 34 16.07 -11.92 4.19
CA GLU A 34 16.99 -12.83 4.88
C GLU A 34 17.20 -12.41 6.35
N TYR A 35 17.36 -11.10 6.59
CA TYR A 35 17.47 -10.55 7.94
C TYR A 35 16.21 -10.84 8.76
N CYS A 36 15.02 -10.54 8.23
CA CYS A 36 13.76 -10.77 8.92
C CYS A 36 13.58 -12.25 9.29
N VAL A 37 13.89 -13.17 8.38
CA VAL A 37 13.83 -14.61 8.63
C VAL A 37 14.82 -15.04 9.72
N ALA A 38 16.07 -14.56 9.63
CA ALA A 38 17.12 -14.93 10.60
C ALA A 38 16.81 -14.46 12.03
N HIS A 39 16.05 -13.38 12.18
CA HIS A 39 15.70 -12.80 13.47
C HIS A 39 14.26 -13.12 13.93
N GLY A 40 13.53 -13.96 13.20
CA GLY A 40 12.15 -14.33 13.53
C GLY A 40 11.17 -13.16 13.52
N ILE A 41 11.44 -12.13 12.68
CA ILE A 41 10.59 -10.95 12.57
C ILE A 41 9.32 -11.32 11.78
N LYS A 42 8.15 -11.04 12.34
CA LYS A 42 6.86 -11.27 11.69
C LYS A 42 6.69 -10.36 10.48
N ILE A 43 6.36 -10.92 9.33
CA ILE A 43 6.27 -10.19 8.06
C ILE A 43 4.82 -10.07 7.62
N ILE A 44 4.36 -8.84 7.41
CA ILE A 44 3.07 -8.54 6.80
C ILE A 44 3.34 -8.05 5.38
N PHE A 45 2.94 -8.84 4.39
CA PHE A 45 3.01 -8.43 2.99
C PHE A 45 1.67 -7.84 2.55
N GLN A 46 1.62 -6.52 2.45
CA GLN A 46 0.43 -5.82 1.99
C GLN A 46 0.56 -5.45 0.51
N TYR A 47 -0.44 -5.83 -0.29
CA TYR A 47 -0.52 -5.47 -1.70
C TYR A 47 -1.93 -5.01 -2.07
N ARG A 48 -2.08 -4.38 -3.23
CA ARG A 48 -3.37 -4.07 -3.84
C ARG A 48 -3.68 -5.09 -4.93
N GLU A 49 -4.92 -5.58 -4.97
CA GLU A 49 -5.34 -6.50 -6.03
C GLU A 49 -5.35 -5.81 -7.40
N SER A 50 -5.78 -4.57 -7.45
CA SER A 50 -5.72 -3.76 -8.67
C SER A 50 -4.31 -3.19 -8.89
N ALA A 51 -3.74 -3.40 -10.06
CA ALA A 51 -2.50 -2.76 -10.49
C ALA A 51 -2.73 -1.31 -10.98
N PHE A 52 -3.94 -0.98 -11.38
CA PHE A 52 -4.31 0.31 -11.95
C PHE A 52 -4.36 1.43 -10.92
N TYR A 53 -5.06 1.24 -9.79
CA TYR A 53 -5.24 2.30 -8.80
C TYR A 53 -3.93 2.82 -8.17
N PRO A 54 -2.93 1.97 -7.84
CA PRO A 54 -1.62 2.47 -7.42
C PRO A 54 -0.92 3.30 -8.49
N ALA A 55 -1.06 2.94 -9.78
CA ALA A 55 -0.46 3.68 -10.87
C ALA A 55 -1.07 5.09 -11.02
N ILE A 56 -2.41 5.19 -10.92
CA ILE A 56 -3.10 6.49 -10.93
C ILE A 56 -2.72 7.31 -9.69
N SER A 57 -2.83 6.72 -8.50
CA SER A 57 -2.53 7.43 -7.25
C SER A 57 -1.15 8.06 -7.27
N TRP A 58 -0.16 7.37 -7.87
CA TRP A 58 1.17 7.94 -8.06
C TRP A 58 1.16 9.15 -8.98
N GLN A 59 0.44 9.09 -10.10
CA GLN A 59 0.39 10.18 -11.06
C GLN A 59 -0.32 11.41 -10.47
N LEU A 60 -1.43 11.18 -9.75
CA LEU A 60 -2.14 12.25 -9.05
C LEU A 60 -1.30 12.88 -7.92
N ALA A 61 -0.58 12.06 -7.16
CA ALA A 61 0.31 12.56 -6.12
C ALA A 61 1.42 13.46 -6.71
N ASN A 62 1.93 13.12 -7.90
CA ASN A 62 2.89 13.99 -8.61
C ASN A 62 2.25 15.30 -9.08
N GLN A 63 0.99 15.30 -9.52
CA GLN A 63 0.31 16.55 -9.92
C GLN A 63 0.08 17.46 -8.72
N VAL A 64 -0.48 16.91 -7.63
CA VAL A 64 -0.88 17.68 -6.45
C VAL A 64 0.30 17.97 -5.50
N GLN A 65 1.39 17.16 -5.59
CA GLN A 65 2.50 17.17 -4.64
C GLN A 65 2.05 16.84 -3.19
N VAL A 66 1.09 15.91 -3.06
CA VAL A 66 0.60 15.37 -1.78
C VAL A 66 0.63 13.86 -1.84
N TRP A 67 1.48 13.25 -1.00
CA TRP A 67 1.70 11.80 -0.95
C TRP A 67 0.97 11.11 0.21
N GLN A 68 0.66 11.86 1.25
CA GLN A 68 -0.04 11.41 2.44
C GLN A 68 -0.97 12.53 2.92
N LEU A 69 -2.19 12.18 3.33
CA LEU A 69 -3.09 13.18 3.90
C LEU A 69 -2.72 13.53 5.34
N GLY A 70 -2.26 12.56 6.12
CA GLY A 70 -2.04 12.77 7.55
C GLY A 70 -3.29 13.33 8.24
N GLU A 71 -3.10 14.06 9.32
CA GLU A 71 -4.13 14.86 9.99
C GLU A 71 -4.20 16.30 9.45
N ASP A 72 -3.39 16.62 8.44
CA ASP A 72 -3.23 17.97 7.91
C ASP A 72 -4.42 18.34 7.03
N LYS A 73 -5.24 19.25 7.56
CA LYS A 73 -6.42 19.81 6.86
C LYS A 73 -6.04 20.57 5.59
N GLU A 74 -4.82 21.13 5.54
CA GLU A 74 -4.32 21.85 4.37
C GLU A 74 -4.10 20.89 3.21
N HIS A 75 -3.48 19.72 3.45
CA HIS A 75 -3.32 18.68 2.42
C HIS A 75 -4.66 18.20 1.87
N LYS A 76 -5.65 17.99 2.73
CA LYS A 76 -7.00 17.60 2.30
C LYS A 76 -7.65 18.67 1.44
N SER A 77 -7.59 19.93 1.88
CA SER A 77 -8.12 21.08 1.13
C SER A 77 -7.44 21.21 -0.23
N LYS A 78 -6.11 21.01 -0.30
CA LYS A 78 -5.35 21.07 -1.54
C LYS A 78 -5.79 19.98 -2.52
N VAL A 79 -5.97 18.74 -2.08
CA VAL A 79 -6.47 17.62 -2.91
C VAL A 79 -7.90 17.90 -3.39
N ASP A 80 -8.78 18.38 -2.51
CA ASP A 80 -10.19 18.63 -2.82
C ASP A 80 -10.38 19.79 -3.81
N SER A 81 -9.54 20.81 -3.77
CA SER A 81 -9.62 22.00 -4.64
C SER A 81 -8.80 21.88 -5.93
N PHE A 82 -7.97 20.83 -6.07
CA PHE A 82 -7.06 20.73 -7.20
C PHE A 82 -7.81 20.48 -8.52
N GLU A 83 -7.35 21.14 -9.59
CA GLU A 83 -7.77 20.91 -10.97
C GLU A 83 -6.84 19.86 -11.59
N TYR A 84 -7.32 18.60 -11.66
CA TYR A 84 -6.53 17.50 -12.17
C TYR A 84 -6.36 17.59 -13.68
N GLN A 85 -5.13 17.37 -14.13
CA GLN A 85 -4.83 17.19 -15.55
C GLN A 85 -5.23 15.76 -15.98
N GLU A 86 -5.31 15.58 -17.29
CA GLU A 86 -5.50 14.25 -17.87
C GLU A 86 -4.42 13.27 -17.42
N LEU A 87 -4.82 12.01 -17.31
CA LEU A 87 -3.88 10.92 -17.02
C LEU A 87 -3.03 10.63 -18.26
N GLU A 88 -1.75 10.47 -18.03
CA GLU A 88 -0.82 10.07 -19.08
C GLU A 88 -0.75 8.54 -19.17
N GLU A 89 -1.06 8.00 -20.35
CA GLU A 89 -1.09 6.56 -20.59
C GLU A 89 0.29 5.87 -20.40
N PRO A 90 1.42 6.40 -20.90
CA PRO A 90 2.70 5.71 -20.80
C PRO A 90 3.16 5.42 -19.36
N PRO A 91 3.05 6.35 -18.38
CA PRO A 91 3.33 6.07 -16.99
C PRO A 91 2.40 5.01 -16.39
N ILE A 92 1.09 5.06 -16.68
CA ILE A 92 0.11 4.08 -16.19
C ILE A 92 0.48 2.69 -16.69
N LYS A 93 0.64 2.51 -17.99
CA LYS A 93 1.01 1.25 -18.62
C LYS A 93 2.28 0.65 -18.02
N ARG A 94 3.33 1.47 -17.88
CA ARG A 94 4.61 1.03 -17.31
C ARG A 94 4.47 0.58 -15.86
N ARG A 95 3.75 1.36 -15.04
CA ARG A 95 3.57 1.03 -13.61
C ARG A 95 2.66 -0.17 -13.40
N THR A 96 1.57 -0.28 -14.13
CA THR A 96 0.68 -1.45 -14.10
C THR A 96 1.46 -2.72 -14.45
N ALA A 97 2.26 -2.70 -15.52
CA ALA A 97 3.12 -3.81 -15.89
C ALA A 97 4.17 -4.12 -14.81
N TRP A 98 4.74 -3.09 -14.16
CA TRP A 98 5.68 -3.26 -13.06
C TRP A 98 5.01 -3.96 -11.87
N TYR A 99 3.85 -3.50 -11.41
CA TYR A 99 3.13 -4.12 -10.30
C TYR A 99 2.79 -5.57 -10.57
N LYS A 100 2.29 -5.89 -11.77
CA LYS A 100 1.97 -7.26 -12.18
C LYS A 100 3.17 -8.20 -12.22
N LYS A 101 4.34 -7.68 -12.53
CA LYS A 101 5.59 -8.46 -12.55
C LYS A 101 6.18 -8.64 -11.18
N TYR A 102 6.33 -7.56 -10.42
CA TYR A 102 7.16 -7.57 -9.22
C TYR A 102 6.41 -7.93 -7.93
N ILE A 103 5.11 -7.68 -7.83
CA ILE A 103 4.37 -8.07 -6.62
C ILE A 103 4.33 -9.60 -6.46
N PRO A 104 4.02 -10.42 -7.47
CA PRO A 104 4.14 -11.88 -7.36
C PRO A 104 5.58 -12.34 -7.11
N TYR A 105 6.57 -11.70 -7.71
CA TYR A 105 7.97 -12.00 -7.45
C TYR A 105 8.32 -11.80 -5.97
N TYR A 106 8.00 -10.63 -5.38
CA TYR A 106 8.27 -10.38 -3.97
C TYR A 106 7.45 -11.31 -3.05
N HIS A 107 6.22 -11.64 -3.42
CA HIS A 107 5.44 -12.64 -2.71
C HIS A 107 6.15 -14.00 -2.68
N SER A 108 6.79 -14.40 -3.77
CA SER A 108 7.51 -15.69 -3.84
C SER A 108 8.77 -15.76 -2.96
N LEU A 109 9.28 -14.61 -2.50
CA LEU A 109 10.43 -14.52 -1.58
C LEU A 109 10.02 -14.60 -0.10
N LEU A 110 8.71 -14.52 0.20
CA LEU A 110 8.24 -14.49 1.58
C LEU A 110 8.40 -15.84 2.27
N PRO A 111 8.74 -15.86 3.56
CA PRO A 111 8.61 -17.06 4.39
C PRO A 111 7.18 -17.58 4.40
N PHE A 112 7.04 -18.90 4.58
CA PHE A 112 5.73 -19.58 4.56
C PHE A 112 4.75 -19.04 5.61
N ASP A 113 5.23 -18.55 6.73
CA ASP A 113 4.46 -18.03 7.85
C ASP A 113 4.16 -16.53 7.77
N SER A 114 4.46 -15.88 6.64
CA SER A 114 4.13 -14.47 6.42
C SER A 114 2.62 -14.23 6.32
N TYR A 115 2.15 -13.11 6.86
CA TYR A 115 0.76 -12.70 6.72
C TYR A 115 0.54 -11.93 5.40
N ILE A 116 -0.31 -12.45 4.54
CA ILE A 116 -0.66 -11.82 3.27
C ILE A 116 -1.93 -10.99 3.45
N SER A 117 -1.84 -9.67 3.24
CA SER A 117 -2.94 -8.72 3.38
C SER A 117 -3.23 -8.04 2.06
N LYS A 118 -4.46 -8.14 1.57
CA LYS A 118 -4.92 -7.24 0.51
C LYS A 118 -5.32 -5.89 1.11
N TYR A 119 -4.90 -4.81 0.47
CA TYR A 119 -5.33 -3.47 0.87
C TYR A 119 -6.86 -3.34 0.87
N GLU A 120 -7.51 -3.95 -0.11
CA GLU A 120 -8.95 -3.96 -0.29
C GLU A 120 -9.68 -4.67 0.87
N ASP A 121 -9.08 -5.66 1.49
CA ASP A 121 -9.63 -6.37 2.66
C ASP A 121 -9.80 -5.46 3.89
N LEU A 122 -8.93 -4.45 4.04
CA LEU A 122 -8.97 -3.52 5.17
C LEU A 122 -9.66 -2.18 4.83
N TYR A 123 -9.56 -1.74 3.57
CA TYR A 123 -9.99 -0.39 3.17
C TYR A 123 -10.95 -0.37 1.98
N GLY A 124 -11.18 -1.49 1.32
CA GLY A 124 -12.04 -1.62 0.14
C GLY A 124 -13.43 -2.17 0.43
N LEU A 125 -13.61 -2.89 1.54
CA LEU A 125 -14.88 -3.48 1.90
C LEU A 125 -15.82 -2.41 2.48
N GLU A 126 -17.08 -2.41 2.03
CA GLU A 126 -18.13 -1.53 2.56
C GLU A 126 -18.58 -1.99 3.95
N ASN A 127 -18.55 -3.31 4.20
CA ASN A 127 -18.98 -3.91 5.45
C ASN A 127 -17.91 -3.76 6.53
N TYR A 128 -18.25 -3.03 7.60
CA TYR A 128 -17.36 -2.82 8.75
C TYR A 128 -16.99 -4.12 9.46
N ASP A 129 -17.95 -5.04 9.65
CA ASP A 129 -17.72 -6.30 10.36
C ASP A 129 -16.73 -7.21 9.60
N GLU A 130 -16.79 -7.21 8.27
CA GLU A 130 -15.82 -7.94 7.45
C GLU A 130 -14.42 -7.34 7.58
N ARG A 131 -14.30 -6.01 7.55
CA ARG A 131 -13.01 -5.32 7.77
C ARG A 131 -12.45 -5.62 9.15
N LEU A 132 -13.29 -5.56 10.18
CA LEU A 132 -12.91 -5.87 11.55
C LEU A 132 -12.46 -7.33 11.69
N SER A 133 -13.15 -8.27 11.04
CA SER A 133 -12.75 -9.67 11.01
C SER A 133 -11.37 -9.88 10.36
N LYS A 134 -11.08 -9.18 9.26
CA LYS A 134 -9.77 -9.24 8.60
C LYS A 134 -8.68 -8.61 9.47
N PHE A 135 -8.99 -7.49 10.11
CA PHE A 135 -8.09 -6.83 11.04
C PHE A 135 -7.74 -7.72 12.24
N ASN A 136 -8.74 -8.38 12.84
CA ASN A 136 -8.52 -9.28 13.96
C ASN A 136 -7.56 -10.43 13.60
N LYS A 137 -7.68 -11.01 12.40
CA LYS A 137 -6.72 -12.03 11.93
C LYS A 137 -5.30 -11.49 11.82
N LEU A 138 -5.12 -10.23 11.46
CA LEU A 138 -3.82 -9.59 11.45
C LEU A 138 -3.28 -9.40 12.89
N ILE A 139 -4.12 -8.99 13.82
CA ILE A 139 -3.75 -8.83 15.23
C ILE A 139 -3.40 -10.17 15.86
N ASP A 140 -4.18 -11.22 15.60
CA ASP A 140 -3.89 -12.60 16.04
C ASP A 140 -2.53 -13.07 15.49
N TYR A 141 -2.25 -12.79 14.21
CA TYR A 141 -0.94 -13.12 13.62
C TYR A 141 0.20 -12.39 14.31
N LEU A 142 0.03 -11.11 14.62
CA LEU A 142 1.04 -10.31 15.30
C LEU A 142 1.22 -10.70 16.77
N ASP A 143 0.22 -11.34 17.38
CA ASP A 143 0.19 -11.68 18.81
C ASP A 143 0.36 -10.44 19.68
N ILE A 144 -0.44 -9.40 19.39
CA ILE A 144 -0.42 -8.12 20.12
C ILE A 144 -1.80 -7.81 20.69
N GLU A 145 -1.82 -7.06 21.80
CA GLU A 145 -3.05 -6.49 22.35
C GLU A 145 -3.36 -5.15 21.67
N VAL A 146 -4.62 -4.93 21.35
CA VAL A 146 -5.09 -3.70 20.68
C VAL A 146 -6.20 -3.06 21.49
N ASP A 147 -6.12 -1.75 21.68
CA ASP A 147 -7.23 -0.95 22.18
C ASP A 147 -8.27 -0.71 21.08
N TYR A 148 -9.41 -1.38 21.19
CA TYR A 148 -10.51 -1.30 20.21
C TYR A 148 -11.29 0.01 20.24
N ASN A 149 -11.09 0.90 21.22
CA ASN A 149 -11.84 2.15 21.33
C ASN A 149 -11.61 3.12 20.15
N ASN A 150 -10.48 2.98 19.44
CA ASN A 150 -10.12 3.83 18.30
C ASN A 150 -10.09 3.09 16.96
N ILE A 151 -10.53 1.84 16.93
CA ILE A 151 -10.38 1.00 15.75
C ILE A 151 -11.23 1.49 14.56
N GLU A 152 -12.40 2.08 14.81
CA GLU A 152 -13.25 2.67 13.78
C GLU A 152 -12.52 3.79 13.03
N ASN A 153 -11.77 4.62 13.75
CA ASN A 153 -10.95 5.67 13.16
C ASN A 153 -9.80 5.10 12.32
N PHE A 154 -9.25 3.94 12.71
CA PHE A 154 -8.18 3.28 11.98
C PHE A 154 -8.69 2.60 10.69
N LEU A 155 -9.81 1.88 10.78
CA LEU A 155 -10.42 1.17 9.64
C LEU A 155 -11.30 2.08 8.76
N GLY A 156 -11.43 3.37 9.09
CA GLY A 156 -12.21 4.32 8.32
C GLY A 156 -11.68 4.47 6.88
N THR A 157 -12.61 4.52 5.92
CA THR A 157 -12.29 4.65 4.49
C THR A 157 -11.79 6.03 4.08
N ASP A 158 -11.95 7.04 4.93
CA ASP A 158 -11.67 8.46 4.61
C ASP A 158 -10.18 8.83 4.59
N ARG A 159 -9.28 7.88 4.85
CA ARG A 159 -7.82 8.11 4.81
C ARG A 159 -7.19 7.98 3.43
N ARG A 160 -7.97 7.68 2.39
CA ARG A 160 -7.44 7.65 1.02
C ARG A 160 -7.11 9.07 0.56
N VAL A 161 -5.90 9.27 0.09
CA VAL A 161 -5.49 10.56 -0.51
C VAL A 161 -6.36 10.86 -1.72
N PHE A 162 -6.54 9.86 -2.59
CA PHE A 162 -7.36 9.96 -3.79
C PHE A 162 -8.47 8.90 -3.76
N GLY A 163 -9.69 9.35 -3.88
CA GLY A 163 -10.88 8.51 -3.95
C GLY A 163 -11.74 8.87 -5.16
N LYS A 164 -12.96 8.33 -5.20
CA LYS A 164 -13.92 8.56 -6.29
C LYS A 164 -14.06 10.04 -6.67
N LYS A 165 -14.15 10.94 -5.67
CA LYS A 165 -14.27 12.39 -5.91
C LYS A 165 -13.10 12.98 -6.72
N ALA A 166 -11.87 12.47 -6.54
CA ALA A 166 -10.73 12.89 -7.33
C ALA A 166 -10.80 12.32 -8.74
N TYR A 167 -11.18 11.05 -8.87
CA TYR A 167 -11.29 10.37 -10.15
C TYR A 167 -12.39 10.97 -11.05
N ASP A 168 -13.52 11.37 -10.47
CA ASP A 168 -14.64 12.01 -11.18
C ASP A 168 -14.26 13.38 -11.80
N LYS A 169 -13.16 14.00 -11.35
CA LYS A 169 -12.64 15.27 -11.90
C LYS A 169 -11.67 15.09 -13.06
N ILE A 170 -11.27 13.88 -13.40
CA ILE A 170 -10.28 13.60 -14.42
C ILE A 170 -11.00 13.26 -15.72
N SER A 171 -10.83 14.10 -16.75
CA SER A 171 -11.60 14.00 -18.00
C SER A 171 -11.45 12.66 -18.73
N ASN A 172 -10.25 12.07 -18.71
CA ASN A 172 -9.97 10.80 -19.37
C ASN A 172 -9.89 9.60 -18.43
N PHE A 173 -10.40 9.71 -17.18
CA PHE A 173 -10.34 8.61 -16.22
C PHE A 173 -11.01 7.34 -16.75
N GLN A 174 -12.22 7.46 -17.32
CA GLN A 174 -12.97 6.30 -17.82
C GLN A 174 -12.22 5.60 -18.96
N GLU A 175 -11.62 6.35 -19.88
CA GLU A 175 -10.80 5.78 -20.96
C GLU A 175 -9.64 4.94 -20.40
N MET A 176 -8.92 5.47 -19.41
CA MET A 176 -7.81 4.76 -18.79
C MET A 176 -8.29 3.55 -17.98
N PHE A 177 -9.45 3.67 -17.32
CA PHE A 177 -10.07 2.56 -16.60
C PHE A 177 -10.49 1.44 -17.55
N ASP A 178 -11.08 1.74 -18.70
CA ASP A 178 -11.48 0.73 -19.69
C ASP A 178 -10.28 -0.03 -20.25
N LYS A 179 -9.11 0.63 -20.34
CA LYS A 179 -7.87 -0.01 -20.83
C LYS A 179 -7.14 -0.84 -19.76
N TYR A 180 -7.13 -0.38 -18.50
CA TYR A 180 -6.22 -0.89 -17.46
C TYR A 180 -6.91 -1.24 -16.14
N GLY A 181 -8.19 -0.86 -15.95
CA GLY A 181 -8.89 -0.95 -14.65
C GLY A 181 -9.09 -2.38 -14.16
N GLU A 182 -9.21 -3.34 -15.07
CA GLU A 182 -9.37 -4.76 -14.75
C GLU A 182 -8.05 -5.52 -14.58
N GLU A 183 -6.91 -4.82 -14.71
CA GLU A 183 -5.60 -5.40 -14.54
C GLU A 183 -5.34 -5.79 -13.07
N LYS A 184 -5.43 -7.09 -12.81
CA LYS A 184 -5.25 -7.67 -11.47
C LYS A 184 -3.85 -8.20 -11.26
N ILE A 185 -3.40 -8.11 -10.01
CA ILE A 185 -2.21 -8.78 -9.49
C ILE A 185 -2.65 -10.14 -8.97
N ILE A 186 -2.08 -11.19 -9.52
CA ILE A 186 -2.34 -12.58 -9.12
C ILE A 186 -1.09 -13.08 -8.38
N LEU A 187 -1.28 -13.51 -7.11
CA LEU A 187 -0.24 -14.11 -6.27
C LEU A 187 -0.20 -15.63 -6.40
#